data_d54b4e1c2f36a1f7989c10f65a412059
#
_entry.id   d54b4e1c2f36a1f7989c10f65a412059
#
_cell.length_a   1.000
_cell.length_b   1.000
_cell.length_c   1.000
_cell.angle_alpha   90.00
_cell.angle_beta   90.00
_cell.angle_gamma   90.00
#
_symmetry.space_group_name_H-M   'P 1'
#
loop_
_entity.id
_entity.type
_entity.pdbx_description
1 polymer ?
#
loop_
_entity_poly.entity_id
_entity_poly.type
_entity_poly.pdbx_seq_one_letter_code
_entity_poly.pdbx_strand_id
1 'polypeptide(L)'
;GEGTKIDNHCYFAHTTTIGKDCLITPGFIVAGSATFGDSCKFAGRVSANGHTSVCDNVTMGPVSVISKNITEPGFYGGFPPVPYKDFIKNQTSVGSLFEMRRSINKILKKIDSEK
;
A
#
# COMPACT_ATOMS: atom_id res chain seq x y z
N GLY A 1 -12.00 -0.79 -17.57
CA GLY A 1 -13.08 -1.68 -17.99
C GLY A 1 -14.44 -1.09 -17.71
N GLU A 2 -15.46 -1.79 -18.10
CA GLU A 2 -16.84 -1.37 -17.95
C GLU A 2 -17.20 -1.15 -16.47
N GLY A 3 -17.94 -0.07 -16.19
CA GLY A 3 -18.34 0.27 -14.83
C GLY A 3 -17.27 0.92 -13.95
N THR A 4 -16.04 1.01 -14.43
CA THR A 4 -14.95 1.62 -13.68
C THR A 4 -15.13 3.14 -13.65
N LYS A 5 -14.94 3.71 -12.44
CA LYS A 5 -15.03 5.15 -12.21
C LYS A 5 -13.68 5.69 -11.79
N ILE A 6 -13.21 6.72 -12.47
CA ILE A 6 -11.92 7.35 -12.26
C ILE A 6 -12.13 8.82 -11.93
N ASP A 7 -11.63 9.27 -10.79
CA ASP A 7 -11.76 10.66 -10.35
C ASP A 7 -10.59 11.51 -10.89
N ASN A 8 -10.49 12.74 -10.42
CA ASN A 8 -9.59 13.76 -10.94
C ASN A 8 -8.11 13.51 -10.60
N HIS A 9 -7.24 14.12 -11.39
CA HIS A 9 -5.79 14.12 -11.16
C HIS A 9 -5.16 12.73 -11.12
N CYS A 10 -5.68 11.81 -11.94
CA CYS A 10 -5.11 10.47 -12.09
C CYS A 10 -4.20 10.43 -13.31
N TYR A 11 -3.11 9.67 -13.20
CA TYR A 11 -2.17 9.47 -14.30
C TYR A 11 -1.98 7.97 -14.53
N PHE A 12 -2.14 7.58 -15.78
CA PHE A 12 -1.95 6.20 -16.21
C PHE A 12 -0.89 6.19 -17.32
N ALA A 13 0.24 5.57 -17.05
CA ALA A 13 1.28 5.42 -18.04
C ALA A 13 0.88 4.37 -19.11
N HIS A 14 1.73 4.19 -20.10
CA HIS A 14 1.45 3.31 -21.25
C HIS A 14 1.13 1.87 -20.81
N THR A 15 0.27 1.21 -21.57
CA THR A 15 -0.04 -0.23 -21.43
C THR A 15 -0.61 -0.59 -20.04
N THR A 16 -1.26 0.36 -19.37
CA THR A 16 -1.97 0.09 -18.12
C THR A 16 -3.33 -0.53 -18.42
N THR A 17 -3.67 -1.61 -17.71
CA THR A 17 -4.95 -2.30 -17.86
C THR A 17 -5.71 -2.24 -16.54
N ILE A 18 -6.96 -1.81 -16.59
CA ILE A 18 -7.86 -1.73 -15.43
C ILE A 18 -9.13 -2.53 -15.74
N GLY A 19 -9.49 -3.41 -14.83
CA GLY A 19 -10.65 -4.26 -14.94
C GLY A 19 -11.98 -3.50 -14.81
N LYS A 20 -13.04 -4.24 -14.58
CA LYS A 20 -14.41 -3.74 -14.47
C LYS A 20 -14.74 -3.31 -13.05
N ASP A 21 -15.66 -2.35 -12.94
CA ASP A 21 -16.23 -1.94 -11.65
C ASP A 21 -15.21 -1.51 -10.61
N CYS A 22 -14.09 -0.95 -11.05
CA CYS A 22 -13.10 -0.37 -10.17
C CYS A 22 -13.50 1.05 -9.76
N LEU A 23 -13.08 1.46 -8.56
CA LEU A 23 -13.27 2.81 -8.06
C LEU A 23 -11.91 3.42 -7.78
N ILE A 24 -11.56 4.44 -8.54
CA ILE A 24 -10.26 5.11 -8.44
C ILE A 24 -10.49 6.55 -8.00
N THR A 25 -10.03 6.86 -6.79
CA THR A 25 -10.18 8.19 -6.21
C THR A 25 -9.02 9.11 -6.60
N PRO A 26 -9.07 10.41 -6.29
CA PRO A 26 -8.11 11.36 -6.84
C PRO A 26 -6.65 11.07 -6.52
N GLY A 27 -5.78 11.39 -7.47
CA GLY A 27 -4.34 11.34 -7.30
C GLY A 27 -3.70 9.99 -7.54
N PHE A 28 -4.40 9.05 -8.16
CA PHE A 28 -3.86 7.74 -8.51
C PHE A 28 -2.82 7.89 -9.62
N ILE A 29 -1.62 7.37 -9.38
CA ILE A 29 -0.50 7.47 -10.33
C ILE A 29 0.06 6.07 -10.59
N VAL A 30 0.13 5.69 -11.86
CA VAL A 30 0.54 4.35 -12.27
C VAL A 30 1.66 4.44 -13.30
N ALA A 31 2.75 3.73 -13.03
CA ALA A 31 3.82 3.52 -14.01
C ALA A 31 3.40 2.47 -15.05
N GLY A 32 4.18 2.36 -16.11
CA GLY A 32 3.80 1.56 -17.28
C GLY A 32 3.60 0.08 -17.04
N SER A 33 2.72 -0.52 -17.82
CA SER A 33 2.49 -1.97 -17.88
C SER A 33 1.94 -2.58 -16.58
N ALA A 34 1.26 -1.81 -15.76
CA ALA A 34 0.59 -2.31 -14.57
C ALA A 34 -0.80 -2.86 -14.94
N THR A 35 -1.23 -3.90 -14.24
CA THR A 35 -2.51 -4.56 -14.49
C THR A 35 -3.32 -4.64 -13.20
N PHE A 36 -4.56 -4.22 -13.26
CA PHE A 36 -5.49 -4.26 -12.13
C PHE A 36 -6.71 -5.08 -12.49
N GLY A 37 -7.09 -5.99 -11.58
CA GLY A 37 -8.27 -6.83 -11.77
C GLY A 37 -9.58 -6.09 -11.61
N ASP A 38 -10.66 -6.84 -11.45
CA ASP A 38 -12.01 -6.29 -11.32
C ASP A 38 -12.33 -5.92 -9.87
N SER A 39 -13.24 -4.97 -9.70
CA SER A 39 -13.77 -4.58 -8.39
C SER A 39 -12.69 -4.15 -7.39
N CYS A 40 -11.65 -3.51 -7.88
CA CYS A 40 -10.61 -2.91 -7.04
C CYS A 40 -11.02 -1.50 -6.62
N LYS A 41 -10.61 -1.10 -5.41
CA LYS A 41 -10.87 0.23 -4.87
C LYS A 41 -9.57 0.84 -4.38
N PHE A 42 -9.26 2.03 -4.86
CA PHE A 42 -8.05 2.74 -4.48
C PHE A 42 -8.43 4.07 -3.84
N ALA A 43 -8.10 4.22 -2.57
CA ALA A 43 -8.30 5.48 -1.85
C ALA A 43 -7.32 6.56 -2.37
N GLY A 44 -7.39 7.76 -1.84
CA GLY A 44 -6.65 8.90 -2.39
C GLY A 44 -5.14 8.72 -2.45
N ARG A 45 -4.54 9.18 -3.54
CA ARG A 45 -3.09 9.23 -3.74
C ARG A 45 -2.38 7.88 -3.65
N VAL A 46 -3.00 6.83 -4.13
CA VAL A 46 -2.33 5.53 -4.28
C VAL A 46 -1.43 5.57 -5.52
N SER A 47 -0.23 5.02 -5.41
CA SER A 47 0.67 4.86 -6.56
C SER A 47 0.95 3.40 -6.83
N ALA A 48 1.31 3.08 -8.05
CA ALA A 48 1.72 1.72 -8.41
C ALA A 48 2.98 1.74 -9.28
N ASN A 49 3.92 0.85 -8.94
CA ASN A 49 5.12 0.66 -9.74
C ASN A 49 4.76 -0.02 -11.07
N GLY A 50 5.63 0.15 -12.06
CA GLY A 50 5.48 -0.50 -13.35
C GLY A 50 5.51 -2.02 -13.25
N HIS A 51 4.84 -2.69 -14.18
CA HIS A 51 4.78 -4.14 -14.29
C HIS A 51 4.19 -4.86 -13.06
N THR A 52 3.52 -4.14 -12.17
CA THR A 52 2.81 -4.77 -11.06
C THR A 52 1.47 -5.31 -11.50
N SER A 53 1.03 -6.38 -10.87
CA SER A 53 -0.26 -7.02 -11.11
C SER A 53 -1.03 -7.12 -9.81
N VAL A 54 -2.28 -6.66 -9.84
CA VAL A 54 -3.18 -6.67 -8.68
C VAL A 54 -4.40 -7.51 -9.04
N CYS A 55 -4.71 -8.50 -8.22
CA CYS A 55 -5.86 -9.38 -8.45
C CYS A 55 -7.19 -8.67 -8.21
N ASP A 56 -8.30 -9.38 -8.45
CA ASP A 56 -9.64 -8.85 -8.22
C ASP A 56 -9.91 -8.59 -6.73
N ASN A 57 -10.82 -7.68 -6.45
CA ASN A 57 -11.35 -7.42 -5.10
C ASN A 57 -10.27 -6.96 -4.10
N VAL A 58 -9.35 -6.12 -4.55
CA VAL A 58 -8.35 -5.49 -3.69
C VAL A 58 -8.77 -4.06 -3.38
N THR A 59 -8.68 -3.69 -2.11
CA THR A 59 -8.86 -2.31 -1.65
C THR A 59 -7.54 -1.80 -1.08
N MET A 60 -7.11 -0.62 -1.52
CA MET A 60 -5.89 0.03 -1.02
C MET A 60 -6.26 1.26 -0.20
N GLY A 61 -5.71 1.37 0.98
CA GLY A 61 -5.82 2.57 1.81
C GLY A 61 -5.09 3.76 1.21
N PRO A 62 -5.36 4.98 1.71
CA PRO A 62 -4.79 6.20 1.11
C PRO A 62 -3.26 6.25 1.25
N VAL A 63 -2.63 6.93 0.29
CA VAL A 63 -1.18 7.19 0.27
C VAL A 63 -0.34 5.92 0.30
N SER A 64 -0.87 4.82 -0.22
CA SER A 64 -0.16 3.55 -0.30
C SER A 64 0.60 3.45 -1.61
N VAL A 65 1.66 2.64 -1.61
CA VAL A 65 2.45 2.36 -2.83
C VAL A 65 2.42 0.88 -3.12
N ILE A 66 1.84 0.52 -4.26
CA ILE A 66 1.82 -0.86 -4.74
C ILE A 66 3.19 -1.13 -5.38
N SER A 67 4.10 -1.67 -4.59
CA SER A 67 5.49 -1.93 -5.00
C SER A 67 5.76 -3.37 -5.41
N LYS A 68 4.78 -4.25 -5.24
CA LYS A 68 4.87 -5.66 -5.61
C LYS A 68 3.49 -6.17 -6.02
N ASN A 69 3.43 -7.33 -6.65
CA ASN A 69 2.18 -7.95 -7.04
C ASN A 69 1.33 -8.28 -5.82
N ILE A 70 0.02 -8.08 -5.95
CA ILE A 70 -0.96 -8.47 -4.93
C ILE A 70 -1.79 -9.61 -5.52
N THR A 71 -1.67 -10.79 -4.91
CA THR A 71 -2.26 -12.03 -5.44
C THR A 71 -3.46 -12.51 -4.65
N GLU A 72 -3.75 -11.91 -3.50
CA GLU A 72 -4.88 -12.27 -2.64
C GLU A 72 -5.82 -11.09 -2.49
N PRO A 73 -7.15 -11.28 -2.61
CA PRO A 73 -8.10 -10.22 -2.31
C PRO A 73 -7.95 -9.73 -0.88
N GLY A 74 -8.26 -8.49 -0.63
CA GLY A 74 -8.21 -7.96 0.74
C GLY A 74 -8.04 -6.45 0.78
N PHE A 75 -7.90 -5.95 1.99
CA PHE A 75 -7.69 -4.55 2.27
C PHE A 75 -6.25 -4.34 2.74
N TYR A 76 -5.49 -3.54 2.00
CA TYR A 76 -4.07 -3.32 2.20
C TYR A 76 -3.76 -1.84 2.41
N GLY A 77 -2.61 -1.55 3.00
CA GLY A 77 -2.10 -0.19 3.10
C GLY A 77 -0.58 -0.16 3.26
N GLY A 78 -0.01 1.00 3.01
CA GLY A 78 1.41 1.26 3.26
C GLY A 78 2.34 1.08 2.08
N PHE A 79 3.61 1.14 2.39
CA PHE A 79 4.72 0.94 1.46
C PHE A 79 5.82 0.15 2.20
N PRO A 80 6.06 -1.14 1.86
CA PRO A 80 5.28 -1.99 0.95
C PRO A 80 3.88 -2.28 1.48
N PRO A 81 2.93 -2.70 0.62
CA PRO A 81 1.57 -2.99 1.07
C PRO A 81 1.55 -4.18 2.03
N VAL A 82 0.83 -3.99 3.14
CA VAL A 82 0.55 -5.03 4.12
C VAL A 82 -0.96 -5.02 4.40
N PRO A 83 -1.53 -6.07 5.01
CA PRO A 83 -2.92 -6.02 5.43
C PRO A 83 -3.20 -4.75 6.24
N TYR A 84 -4.32 -4.11 6.00
CA TYR A 84 -4.57 -2.77 6.55
C TYR A 84 -4.51 -2.72 8.07
N LYS A 85 -4.94 -3.76 8.75
CA LYS A 85 -4.82 -3.85 10.21
C LYS A 85 -3.37 -3.75 10.67
N ASP A 86 -2.47 -4.42 9.96
CA ASP A 86 -1.03 -4.40 10.27
C ASP A 86 -0.43 -3.03 9.96
N PHE A 87 -0.86 -2.42 8.86
CA PHE A 87 -0.44 -1.06 8.52
C PHE A 87 -0.81 -0.07 9.65
N ILE A 88 -2.03 -0.11 10.16
CA ILE A 88 -2.46 0.77 11.24
C ILE A 88 -1.65 0.51 12.51
N LYS A 89 -1.42 -0.75 12.89
CA LYS A 89 -0.58 -1.10 14.05
C LYS A 89 0.83 -0.54 13.89
N ASN A 90 1.41 -0.69 12.72
CA ASN A 90 2.75 -0.19 12.44
C ASN A 90 2.80 1.34 12.53
N GLN A 91 1.81 2.03 11.98
CA GLN A 91 1.74 3.49 12.02
C GLN A 91 1.61 4.04 13.44
N THR A 92 0.85 3.38 14.30
CA THR A 92 0.73 3.81 15.70
C THR A 92 2.05 3.64 16.45
N SER A 93 2.94 2.78 16.00
CA SER A 93 4.25 2.55 16.62
C SER A 93 5.36 3.46 16.07
N VAL A 94 5.18 4.03 14.88
CA VAL A 94 6.23 4.82 14.22
C VAL A 94 6.74 5.97 15.08
N GLY A 95 5.82 6.70 15.73
CA GLY A 95 6.18 7.81 16.60
C GLY A 95 6.98 7.42 17.84
N SER A 96 6.95 6.15 18.23
CA SER A 96 7.63 5.63 19.42
C SER A 96 8.94 4.91 19.09
N LEU A 97 9.31 4.81 17.82
CA LEU A 97 10.47 3.99 17.42
C LEU A 97 11.77 4.43 18.10
N PHE A 98 12.02 5.72 18.20
CA PHE A 98 13.23 6.23 18.84
C PHE A 98 13.29 5.84 20.32
N GLU A 99 12.19 6.02 21.05
CA GLU A 99 12.12 5.65 22.46
C GLU A 99 12.23 4.14 22.67
N MET A 100 11.64 3.34 21.78
CA MET A 100 11.77 1.88 21.79
C MET A 100 13.23 1.48 21.62
N ARG A 101 13.93 2.11 20.68
CA ARG A 101 15.37 1.88 20.45
C ARG A 101 16.19 2.21 21.68
N ARG A 102 15.91 3.34 22.34
CA ARG A 102 16.62 3.73 23.57
C ARG A 102 16.37 2.72 24.68
N SER A 103 15.16 2.26 24.84
CA SER A 103 14.81 1.27 25.86
C SER A 103 15.53 -0.06 25.64
N ILE A 104 15.57 -0.52 24.39
CA ILE A 104 16.29 -1.74 24.03
C ILE A 104 17.78 -1.60 24.34
N ASN A 105 18.40 -0.48 24.00
CA ASN A 105 19.81 -0.23 24.28
C ASN A 105 20.11 -0.23 25.77
N LYS A 106 19.25 0.34 26.59
CA LYS A 106 19.38 0.32 28.06
C LYS A 106 19.34 -1.11 28.61
N ILE A 107 18.39 -1.91 28.11
CA ILE A 107 18.25 -3.31 28.54
C ILE A 107 19.49 -4.11 28.15
N LEU A 108 19.99 -3.93 26.93
CA LEU A 108 21.20 -4.62 26.46
C LEU A 108 22.42 -4.26 27.30
N LYS A 109 22.61 -3.01 27.64
CA LYS A 109 23.71 -2.57 28.53
C LYS A 109 23.63 -3.22 29.90
N LYS A 110 22.42 -3.28 30.47
CA LYS A 110 22.21 -3.91 31.78
C LYS A 110 22.54 -5.39 31.74
N ILE A 111 22.12 -6.10 30.70
CA ILE A 111 22.44 -7.52 30.52
C ILE A 111 23.96 -7.71 30.43
N ASP A 112 24.64 -6.90 29.65
CA ASP A 112 26.10 -6.97 29.46
C ASP A 112 26.87 -6.69 30.78
N SER A 113 26.38 -5.77 31.61
CA SER A 113 27.00 -5.46 32.88
C SER A 113 26.83 -6.55 33.94
N GLU A 114 25.85 -7.45 33.76
CA GLU A 114 25.58 -8.57 34.67
C GLU A 114 26.34 -9.86 34.30
N LYS A 115 27.11 -9.84 33.19
CA LYS A 115 27.88 -11.00 32.74
C LYS A 115 29.20 -11.15 33.50
#